data_905aa28f65b02305bdeb8777a482da95
#
_entry.id   905aa28f65b02305bdeb8777a482da95
#
_cell.length_a   1.000
_cell.length_b   1.000
_cell.length_c   1.000
_cell.angle_alpha   90.00
_cell.angle_beta   90.00
_cell.angle_gamma   90.00
#
_symmetry.space_group_name_H-M   'P 1'
#
loop_
_entity.id
_entity.type
_entity.pdbx_description
1 polymer ?
#
loop_
_entity_poly.entity_id
_entity_poly.type
_entity_poly.pdbx_seq_one_letter_code
_entity_poly.pdbx_strand_id
1 'polypeptide(L)'
;ALGYLKVDTRDDKFYPNKGGFFEGDINYYFSEKSSREDNVFTPFWIAKANMGATFPLDSKWALLLSTSGGFTVGETTSSAFDFTLGGYGNAPVLNYQSFIGLPQQHAAGNSFVKAEITIDYEFTPKHHLRMLLNGGIVSTDIFNTWQWKRGIDYYSAGIAYGMETFAGPIELTAAYSPQF
;
A
#
# COMPACT_ATOMS: atom_id res chain seq x y z
N ALA A 1 -12.10 -12.29 -14.78
CA ALA A 1 -12.61 -12.92 -13.55
C ALA A 1 -11.96 -12.21 -12.37
N LEU A 2 -12.72 -12.04 -11.30
CA LEU A 2 -12.28 -11.34 -10.09
C LEU A 2 -12.42 -12.30 -8.90
N GLY A 3 -11.32 -12.50 -8.17
CA GLY A 3 -11.32 -13.11 -6.86
C GLY A 3 -10.96 -12.07 -5.80
N TYR A 4 -11.74 -11.96 -4.72
CA TYR A 4 -11.53 -10.99 -3.65
C TYR A 4 -11.78 -11.63 -2.29
N LEU A 5 -10.87 -11.41 -1.35
CA LEU A 5 -11.01 -11.84 0.04
C LEU A 5 -10.65 -10.67 0.95
N LYS A 6 -11.53 -10.39 1.92
CA LYS A 6 -11.28 -9.39 2.96
C LYS A 6 -11.68 -9.93 4.32
N VAL A 7 -10.77 -9.79 5.27
CA VAL A 7 -10.98 -10.05 6.69
C VAL A 7 -10.47 -8.84 7.47
N ASP A 8 -11.29 -8.31 8.37
CA ASP A 8 -10.91 -7.18 9.22
C ASP A 8 -11.46 -7.42 10.62
N THR A 9 -10.58 -7.54 11.60
CA THR A 9 -10.89 -7.78 13.01
C THR A 9 -10.40 -6.64 13.91
N ARG A 10 -9.99 -5.51 13.32
CA ARG A 10 -9.56 -4.34 14.07
C ARG A 10 -10.74 -3.75 14.84
N ASP A 11 -10.46 -3.26 16.04
CA ASP A 11 -11.43 -2.60 16.92
C ASP A 11 -11.86 -1.22 16.40
N ASP A 12 -10.95 -0.51 15.74
CA ASP A 12 -11.23 0.74 15.03
C ASP A 12 -10.63 0.71 13.62
N LYS A 13 -11.25 1.43 12.70
CA LYS A 13 -10.81 1.49 11.30
C LYS A 13 -9.62 2.41 11.09
N PHE A 14 -9.55 3.51 11.83
CA PHE A 14 -8.61 4.60 11.59
C PHE A 14 -7.47 4.63 12.62
N TYR A 15 -7.82 4.41 13.88
CA TYR A 15 -6.87 4.36 15.01
C TYR A 15 -7.02 3.05 15.78
N PRO A 16 -6.70 1.91 15.15
CA PRO A 16 -6.86 0.62 15.80
C PRO A 16 -5.88 0.45 16.95
N ASN A 17 -6.39 -0.07 18.08
CA ASN A 17 -5.56 -0.46 19.21
C ASN A 17 -5.19 -1.94 19.16
N LYS A 18 -6.02 -2.78 18.53
CA LYS A 18 -5.79 -4.23 18.43
C LYS A 18 -6.50 -4.82 17.22
N GLY A 19 -6.10 -6.06 16.90
CA GLY A 19 -6.68 -6.81 15.81
C GLY A 19 -5.85 -6.78 14.55
N GLY A 20 -6.35 -7.33 13.47
CA GLY A 20 -5.63 -7.41 12.22
C GLY A 20 -6.55 -7.37 11.02
N PHE A 21 -5.96 -7.22 9.87
CA PHE A 21 -6.68 -7.26 8.60
C PHE A 21 -5.90 -8.01 7.54
N PHE A 22 -6.64 -8.55 6.61
CA PHE A 22 -6.15 -9.12 5.36
C PHE A 22 -7.09 -8.70 4.24
N GLU A 23 -6.54 -8.23 3.15
CA GLU A 23 -7.25 -7.90 1.93
C GLU A 23 -6.43 -8.37 0.74
N GLY A 24 -7.02 -9.19 -0.13
CA GLY A 24 -6.34 -9.70 -1.32
C GLY A 24 -7.28 -9.80 -2.48
N ASP A 25 -6.76 -9.57 -3.68
CA ASP A 25 -7.50 -9.76 -4.92
C ASP A 25 -6.63 -10.36 -6.04
N ILE A 26 -7.31 -11.10 -6.91
CA ILE A 26 -6.72 -11.69 -8.12
C ILE A 26 -7.62 -11.35 -9.29
N ASN A 27 -7.06 -10.69 -10.29
CA ASN A 27 -7.74 -10.28 -11.50
C ASN A 27 -7.11 -10.97 -12.71
N TYR A 28 -7.96 -11.56 -13.56
CA TYR A 28 -7.57 -12.12 -14.84
C TYR A 28 -8.14 -11.29 -15.99
N TYR A 29 -7.25 -10.79 -16.80
CA TYR A 29 -7.55 -10.02 -18.01
C TYR A 29 -7.39 -10.94 -19.22
N PHE A 30 -8.47 -11.20 -19.95
CA PHE A 30 -8.48 -12.21 -21.02
C PHE A 30 -8.88 -11.67 -22.40
N SER A 31 -9.33 -10.42 -22.46
CA SER A 31 -9.71 -9.77 -23.72
C SER A 31 -9.72 -8.27 -23.61
N GLU A 32 -9.20 -7.60 -24.61
CA GLU A 32 -9.37 -6.17 -24.86
C GLU A 32 -9.90 -5.97 -26.28
N LYS A 33 -10.94 -5.14 -26.44
CA LYS A 33 -11.35 -4.67 -27.75
C LYS A 33 -10.48 -3.47 -28.10
N SER A 34 -9.41 -3.70 -28.87
CA SER A 34 -8.63 -2.63 -29.45
C SER A 34 -9.28 -2.16 -30.75
N SER A 35 -9.40 -0.83 -30.90
CA SER A 35 -9.80 -0.21 -32.17
C SER A 35 -8.67 -0.15 -33.19
N ARG A 36 -7.47 -0.61 -32.84
CA ARG A 36 -6.30 -0.67 -33.71
C ARG A 36 -5.95 -2.14 -33.99
N GLU A 37 -5.94 -2.48 -35.24
CA GLU A 37 -5.73 -3.86 -35.76
C GLU A 37 -4.36 -4.49 -35.43
N ASP A 38 -3.40 -3.71 -34.89
CA ASP A 38 -2.02 -4.15 -34.70
C ASP A 38 -1.64 -4.59 -33.27
N ASN A 39 -2.54 -4.50 -32.28
CA ASN A 39 -2.25 -4.91 -30.92
C ASN A 39 -2.89 -6.24 -30.57
N VAL A 40 -2.08 -7.29 -30.59
CA VAL A 40 -2.46 -8.61 -30.06
C VAL A 40 -2.46 -8.53 -28.54
N PHE A 41 -3.64 -8.58 -27.94
CA PHE A 41 -3.79 -8.66 -26.48
C PHE A 41 -3.34 -10.02 -25.98
N THR A 42 -2.36 -10.03 -25.07
CA THR A 42 -1.93 -11.23 -24.37
C THR A 42 -2.60 -11.31 -23.00
N PRO A 43 -3.29 -12.41 -22.66
CA PRO A 43 -3.91 -12.54 -21.35
C PRO A 43 -2.88 -12.51 -20.21
N PHE A 44 -3.23 -11.83 -19.09
CA PHE A 44 -2.36 -11.73 -17.93
C PHE A 44 -3.15 -11.72 -16.63
N TRP A 45 -2.45 -11.98 -15.53
CA TRP A 45 -2.99 -11.95 -14.19
C TRP A 45 -2.36 -10.82 -13.37
N ILE A 46 -3.15 -10.20 -12.52
CA ILE A 46 -2.68 -9.31 -11.48
C ILE A 46 -3.16 -9.86 -10.14
N ALA A 47 -2.22 -10.11 -9.24
CA ALA A 47 -2.51 -10.49 -7.86
C ALA A 47 -1.91 -9.47 -6.91
N LYS A 48 -2.66 -9.09 -5.86
CA LYS A 48 -2.18 -8.22 -4.79
C LYS A 48 -2.78 -8.61 -3.45
N ALA A 49 -2.03 -8.36 -2.40
CA ALA A 49 -2.48 -8.56 -1.03
C ALA A 49 -1.96 -7.45 -0.13
N ASN A 50 -2.76 -7.12 0.88
CA ASN A 50 -2.42 -6.20 1.95
C ASN A 50 -2.84 -6.82 3.27
N MET A 51 -1.95 -6.84 4.26
CA MET A 51 -2.22 -7.39 5.57
C MET A 51 -1.52 -6.60 6.66
N GLY A 52 -2.07 -6.65 7.85
CA GLY A 52 -1.46 -6.00 9.00
C GLY A 52 -2.08 -6.44 10.32
N ALA A 53 -1.37 -6.10 11.38
CA ALA A 53 -1.82 -6.36 12.73
C ALA A 53 -1.45 -5.20 13.65
N THR A 54 -2.34 -4.89 14.59
CA THR A 54 -2.14 -3.87 15.61
C THR A 54 -2.00 -4.52 16.97
N PHE A 55 -1.00 -4.09 17.69
CA PHE A 55 -0.64 -4.56 19.01
C PHE A 55 -0.72 -3.41 20.01
N PRO A 56 -1.55 -3.50 21.06
CA PRO A 56 -1.51 -2.54 22.14
C PRO A 56 -0.17 -2.67 22.89
N LEU A 57 0.57 -1.58 23.01
CA LEU A 57 1.79 -1.54 23.81
C LEU A 57 1.48 -1.11 25.24
N ASP A 58 0.51 -0.22 25.38
CA ASP A 58 -0.03 0.29 26.64
C ASP A 58 -1.44 0.84 26.39
N SER A 59 -2.07 1.42 27.43
CA SER A 59 -3.41 2.04 27.33
C SER A 59 -3.52 3.20 26.35
N LYS A 60 -2.38 3.81 25.99
CA LYS A 60 -2.28 4.97 25.09
C LYS A 60 -1.42 4.73 23.85
N TRP A 61 -0.74 3.59 23.77
CA TRP A 61 0.21 3.31 22.73
C TRP A 61 -0.19 2.06 21.95
N ALA A 62 -0.20 2.17 20.65
CA ALA A 62 -0.40 1.04 19.75
C ALA A 62 0.69 0.97 18.68
N LEU A 63 1.06 -0.24 18.30
CA LEU A 63 1.98 -0.54 17.22
C LEU A 63 1.20 -1.23 16.09
N LEU A 64 1.12 -0.61 14.93
CA LEU A 64 0.60 -1.21 13.71
C LEU A 64 1.75 -1.61 12.80
N LEU A 65 1.78 -2.88 12.43
CA LEU A 65 2.68 -3.44 11.42
C LEU A 65 1.82 -3.85 10.22
N SER A 66 2.18 -3.39 9.03
CA SER A 66 1.49 -3.82 7.81
C SER A 66 2.48 -4.09 6.68
N THR A 67 2.05 -4.94 5.76
CA THR A 67 2.78 -5.24 4.54
C THR A 67 1.81 -5.40 3.39
N SER A 68 2.22 -4.96 2.22
CA SER A 68 1.49 -5.16 0.98
C SER A 68 2.44 -5.60 -0.14
N GLY A 69 1.92 -6.40 -1.03
CA GLY A 69 2.67 -6.86 -2.20
C GLY A 69 1.73 -7.19 -3.35
N GLY A 70 2.27 -7.14 -4.55
CA GLY A 70 1.54 -7.47 -5.75
C GLY A 70 2.48 -7.78 -6.90
N PHE A 71 1.96 -8.54 -7.85
CA PHE A 71 2.71 -8.91 -9.04
C PHE A 71 1.77 -9.18 -10.21
N THR A 72 2.32 -9.01 -11.40
CA THR A 72 1.68 -9.35 -12.67
C THR A 72 2.33 -10.59 -13.24
N VAL A 73 1.54 -11.54 -13.72
CA VAL A 73 1.98 -12.74 -14.44
C VAL A 73 1.49 -12.65 -15.87
N GLY A 74 2.40 -12.69 -16.81
CA GLY A 74 2.16 -12.46 -18.25
C GLY A 74 2.70 -11.11 -18.69
N GLU A 75 2.65 -10.86 -19.99
CA GLU A 75 3.10 -9.59 -20.57
C GLU A 75 1.93 -8.61 -20.61
N THR A 76 2.10 -7.46 -19.96
CA THR A 76 1.13 -6.36 -20.07
C THR A 76 1.44 -5.53 -21.30
N THR A 77 0.43 -5.25 -22.10
CA THR A 77 0.55 -4.39 -23.30
C THR A 77 0.59 -2.91 -22.97
N SER A 78 0.37 -2.54 -21.68
CA SER A 78 0.29 -1.14 -21.25
C SER A 78 0.81 -0.96 -19.82
N SER A 79 1.63 0.07 -19.62
CA SER A 79 2.07 0.53 -18.30
C SER A 79 0.92 1.01 -17.39
N ALA A 80 -0.29 1.16 -17.92
CA ALA A 80 -1.47 1.47 -17.11
C ALA A 80 -1.83 0.38 -16.09
N PHE A 81 -1.32 -0.83 -16.27
CA PHE A 81 -1.50 -1.96 -15.35
C PHE A 81 -0.37 -2.10 -14.33
N ASP A 82 0.68 -1.29 -14.44
CA ASP A 82 1.79 -1.32 -13.49
C ASP A 82 1.34 -0.85 -12.09
N PHE A 83 1.97 -1.42 -11.09
CA PHE A 83 1.86 -0.89 -9.74
C PHE A 83 2.63 0.42 -9.65
N THR A 84 1.99 1.44 -9.07
CA THR A 84 2.63 2.74 -8.85
C THR A 84 2.77 3.02 -7.36
N LEU A 85 3.96 3.44 -6.95
CA LEU A 85 4.31 3.74 -5.56
C LEU A 85 4.50 5.24 -5.37
N GLY A 86 3.93 5.79 -4.30
CA GLY A 86 4.12 7.20 -3.92
C GLY A 86 2.85 7.87 -3.44
N GLY A 87 2.98 9.09 -2.92
CA GLY A 87 1.86 9.89 -2.42
C GLY A 87 1.26 9.40 -1.11
N TYR A 88 0.24 10.09 -0.63
CA TYR A 88 -0.48 9.81 0.61
C TYR A 88 -1.96 9.55 0.33
N GLY A 89 -2.55 8.65 1.14
CA GLY A 89 -3.96 8.34 1.07
C GLY A 89 -4.36 7.37 -0.06
N ASN A 90 -5.65 7.26 -0.30
CA ASN A 90 -6.20 6.38 -1.31
C ASN A 90 -6.34 7.14 -2.64
N ALA A 91 -5.53 6.80 -3.63
CA ALA A 91 -5.73 7.31 -4.97
C ALA A 91 -6.74 6.46 -5.74
N PRO A 92 -7.56 7.04 -6.60
CA PRO A 92 -8.55 6.32 -7.41
C PRO A 92 -7.94 5.58 -8.62
N VAL A 93 -6.62 5.47 -8.67
CA VAL A 93 -5.91 4.82 -9.78
C VAL A 93 -5.75 3.33 -9.50
N LEU A 94 -5.98 2.52 -10.51
CA LEU A 94 -5.76 1.08 -10.46
C LEU A 94 -4.29 0.78 -10.07
N ASN A 95 -4.09 -0.19 -9.17
CA ASN A 95 -2.77 -0.62 -8.69
C ASN A 95 -1.89 0.45 -8.01
N TYR A 96 -2.50 1.55 -7.58
CA TYR A 96 -1.81 2.57 -6.79
C TYR A 96 -1.51 2.07 -5.36
N GLN A 97 -0.29 2.35 -4.90
CA GLN A 97 0.18 2.06 -3.54
C GLN A 97 0.69 3.33 -2.89
N SER A 98 0.01 3.78 -1.84
CA SER A 98 0.45 4.95 -1.08
C SER A 98 1.83 4.70 -0.45
N PHE A 99 2.69 5.71 -0.49
CA PHE A 99 3.99 5.69 0.15
C PHE A 99 4.33 7.11 0.58
N ILE A 100 4.29 7.35 1.89
CA ILE A 100 4.52 8.69 2.43
C ILE A 100 5.92 9.21 2.08
N GLY A 101 6.07 10.52 1.91
CA GLY A 101 7.36 11.14 1.61
C GLY A 101 7.82 11.04 0.15
N LEU A 102 7.16 10.27 -0.69
CA LEU A 102 7.37 10.27 -2.13
C LEU A 102 6.25 11.02 -2.85
N PRO A 103 6.52 11.68 -3.98
CA PRO A 103 5.48 12.24 -4.85
C PRO A 103 4.51 11.16 -5.31
N GLN A 104 3.32 11.58 -5.73
CA GLN A 104 2.34 10.66 -6.29
C GLN A 104 2.90 9.97 -7.56
N GLN A 105 2.75 8.63 -7.63
CA GLN A 105 3.23 7.81 -8.76
C GLN A 105 4.73 7.99 -9.05
N HIS A 106 5.55 8.11 -8.02
CA HIS A 106 6.99 8.34 -8.15
C HIS A 106 7.73 7.18 -8.82
N ALA A 107 7.34 5.96 -8.51
CA ALA A 107 7.93 4.75 -9.07
C ALA A 107 6.85 3.81 -9.59
N ALA A 108 7.16 3.07 -10.66
CA ALA A 108 6.24 2.14 -11.30
C ALA A 108 6.95 0.83 -11.68
N GLY A 109 6.20 -0.26 -11.68
CA GLY A 109 6.68 -1.58 -12.09
C GLY A 109 5.57 -2.63 -12.04
N ASN A 110 5.83 -3.80 -12.61
CA ASN A 110 4.85 -4.89 -12.64
C ASN A 110 4.77 -5.69 -11.34
N SER A 111 5.63 -5.39 -10.38
CA SER A 111 5.61 -6.00 -9.05
C SER A 111 6.11 -5.03 -7.98
N PHE A 112 5.59 -5.18 -6.76
CA PHE A 112 5.99 -4.40 -5.60
C PHE A 112 5.92 -5.22 -4.31
N VAL A 113 6.71 -4.79 -3.33
CA VAL A 113 6.57 -5.18 -1.92
C VAL A 113 6.77 -3.92 -1.08
N LYS A 114 5.88 -3.70 -0.12
CA LYS A 114 5.93 -2.56 0.82
C LYS A 114 5.68 -3.05 2.24
N ALA A 115 6.39 -2.48 3.19
CA ALA A 115 6.16 -2.65 4.62
C ALA A 115 5.99 -1.30 5.30
N GLU A 116 5.12 -1.24 6.31
CA GLU A 116 4.86 -0.05 7.10
C GLU A 116 4.88 -0.38 8.58
N ILE A 117 5.44 0.54 9.36
CA ILE A 117 5.40 0.54 10.81
C ILE A 117 4.76 1.86 11.23
N THR A 118 3.69 1.79 12.01
CA THR A 118 3.06 2.96 12.61
C THR A 118 3.04 2.79 14.11
N ILE A 119 3.58 3.77 14.84
CA ILE A 119 3.44 3.88 16.28
C ILE A 119 2.43 5.00 16.53
N ASP A 120 1.34 4.67 17.19
CA ASP A 120 0.27 5.60 17.54
C ASP A 120 0.28 5.90 19.03
N TYR A 121 0.15 7.17 19.38
CA TYR A 121 0.05 7.67 20.73
C TYR A 121 -1.18 8.54 20.91
N GLU A 122 -2.19 8.02 21.63
CA GLU A 122 -3.35 8.79 22.05
C GLU A 122 -3.01 9.61 23.30
N PHE A 123 -2.53 10.86 23.10
CA PHE A 123 -2.10 11.70 24.23
C PHE A 123 -3.28 12.34 25.00
N THR A 124 -4.41 12.54 24.34
CA THR A 124 -5.70 12.92 24.94
C THR A 124 -6.81 12.23 24.14
N PRO A 125 -8.02 11.98 24.71
CA PRO A 125 -9.09 11.30 24.02
C PRO A 125 -9.36 11.88 22.64
N LYS A 126 -9.37 11.01 21.61
CA LYS A 126 -9.57 11.35 20.18
C LYS A 126 -8.46 12.16 19.52
N HIS A 127 -7.31 12.31 20.15
CA HIS A 127 -6.17 13.03 19.58
C HIS A 127 -4.94 12.12 19.57
N HIS A 128 -4.38 11.93 18.39
CA HIS A 128 -3.32 10.98 18.10
C HIS A 128 -2.09 11.68 17.58
N LEU A 129 -0.93 11.25 18.06
CA LEU A 129 0.36 11.56 17.45
C LEU A 129 0.96 10.26 16.91
N ARG A 130 1.26 10.24 15.63
CA ARG A 130 1.71 9.02 14.95
C ARG A 130 3.11 9.20 14.38
N MET A 131 3.93 8.19 14.53
CA MET A 131 5.18 8.04 13.82
C MET A 131 5.02 6.95 12.76
N LEU A 132 5.41 7.26 11.55
CA LEU A 132 5.20 6.45 10.36
C LEU A 132 6.55 6.13 9.73
N LEU A 133 6.80 4.85 9.44
CA LEU A 133 7.98 4.38 8.74
C LEU A 133 7.54 3.48 7.60
N ASN A 134 8.02 3.75 6.40
CA ASN A 134 7.74 2.93 5.22
C ASN A 134 9.03 2.45 4.60
N GLY A 135 8.99 1.21 4.08
CA GLY A 135 10.04 0.66 3.23
C GLY A 135 9.43 -0.15 2.10
N GLY A 136 10.01 -0.10 0.92
CA GLY A 136 9.48 -0.83 -0.22
C GLY A 136 10.40 -0.95 -1.40
N ILE A 137 10.00 -1.83 -2.31
CA ILE A 137 10.61 -2.09 -3.61
C ILE A 137 9.49 -2.09 -4.63
N VAL A 138 9.70 -1.45 -5.75
CA VAL A 138 8.88 -1.60 -6.95
C VAL A 138 9.78 -1.80 -8.15
N SER A 139 9.52 -2.83 -8.94
CA SER A 139 10.39 -3.19 -10.07
C SER A 139 9.66 -4.11 -11.03
N THR A 140 10.33 -4.43 -12.12
CA THR A 140 9.94 -5.48 -13.05
C THR A 140 10.45 -6.81 -12.50
N ASP A 141 9.55 -7.78 -12.31
CA ASP A 141 9.88 -9.17 -11.92
C ASP A 141 10.65 -9.34 -10.60
N ILE A 142 10.27 -8.61 -9.53
CA ILE A 142 10.91 -8.74 -8.19
C ILE A 142 11.05 -10.22 -7.79
N PHE A 143 10.03 -11.04 -8.04
CA PHE A 143 9.99 -12.43 -7.58
C PHE A 143 10.82 -13.36 -8.46
N ASN A 144 10.93 -13.11 -9.75
CA ASN A 144 11.72 -13.92 -10.68
C ASN A 144 13.23 -13.62 -10.58
N THR A 145 13.59 -12.37 -10.41
CA THR A 145 15.00 -11.93 -10.39
C THR A 145 15.60 -11.88 -8.98
N TRP A 146 14.84 -12.27 -7.95
CA TRP A 146 15.25 -12.19 -6.55
C TRP A 146 15.72 -10.79 -6.13
N GLN A 147 15.19 -9.75 -6.75
CA GLN A 147 15.58 -8.35 -6.48
C GLN A 147 15.28 -7.94 -5.03
N TRP A 148 14.29 -8.57 -4.40
CA TRP A 148 14.01 -8.38 -2.98
C TRP A 148 15.21 -8.67 -2.05
N LYS A 149 16.20 -9.46 -2.51
CA LYS A 149 17.46 -9.70 -1.79
C LYS A 149 18.43 -8.52 -1.83
N ARG A 150 18.24 -7.55 -2.73
CA ARG A 150 19.09 -6.35 -2.82
C ARG A 150 18.82 -5.35 -1.70
N GLY A 151 17.68 -5.48 -1.00
CA GLY A 151 17.27 -4.59 0.06
C GLY A 151 16.13 -3.67 -0.36
N ILE A 152 15.88 -2.66 0.44
CA ILE A 152 14.81 -1.68 0.27
C ILE A 152 15.30 -0.57 -0.66
N ASP A 153 14.59 -0.30 -1.78
CA ASP A 153 14.95 0.77 -2.71
C ASP A 153 14.37 2.12 -2.27
N TYR A 154 13.20 2.11 -1.66
CA TYR A 154 12.49 3.30 -1.19
C TYR A 154 12.22 3.20 0.30
N TYR A 155 12.52 4.24 1.05
CA TYR A 155 12.18 4.33 2.46
C TYR A 155 11.83 5.76 2.85
N SER A 156 10.99 5.89 3.86
CA SER A 156 10.54 7.18 4.34
C SER A 156 10.20 7.13 5.82
N ALA A 157 10.22 8.30 6.44
CA ALA A 157 9.73 8.52 7.78
C ALA A 157 8.79 9.73 7.80
N GLY A 158 7.83 9.69 8.70
CA GLY A 158 6.87 10.78 8.87
C GLY A 158 6.31 10.84 10.26
N ILE A 159 5.70 11.98 10.55
CA ILE A 159 4.90 12.22 11.74
C ILE A 159 3.52 12.71 11.30
N ALA A 160 2.49 12.30 12.02
CA ALA A 160 1.14 12.75 11.77
C ALA A 160 0.44 13.13 13.08
N TYR A 161 -0.31 14.21 13.04
CA TYR A 161 -1.30 14.53 14.05
C TYR A 161 -2.68 14.16 13.53
N GLY A 162 -3.40 13.35 14.28
CA GLY A 162 -4.73 12.89 13.97
C GLY A 162 -5.75 13.33 15.02
N MET A 163 -6.96 13.62 14.57
CA MET A 163 -8.10 13.93 15.42
C MET A 163 -9.35 13.20 14.92
N GLU A 164 -10.02 12.47 15.82
CA GLU A 164 -11.30 11.86 15.54
C GLU A 164 -12.42 12.89 15.65
N THR A 165 -13.20 13.04 14.60
CA THR A 165 -14.38 13.92 14.58
C THR A 165 -15.63 13.14 14.22
N PHE A 166 -16.79 13.73 14.47
CA PHE A 166 -18.08 13.13 14.08
C PHE A 166 -18.24 12.92 12.57
N ALA A 167 -17.49 13.69 11.76
CA ALA A 167 -17.47 13.56 10.30
C ALA A 167 -16.40 12.59 9.77
N GLY A 168 -15.59 12.02 10.65
CA GLY A 168 -14.46 11.15 10.35
C GLY A 168 -13.14 11.71 10.87
N PRO A 169 -12.02 11.01 10.68
CA PRO A 169 -10.71 11.45 11.12
C PRO A 169 -10.21 12.63 10.27
N ILE A 170 -9.55 13.57 10.94
CA ILE A 170 -8.74 14.61 10.28
C ILE A 170 -7.28 14.31 10.63
N GLU A 171 -6.43 14.24 9.63
CA GLU A 171 -5.01 13.96 9.83
C GLU A 171 -4.14 14.97 9.08
N LEU A 172 -3.12 15.49 9.77
CA LEU A 172 -2.08 16.33 9.19
C LEU A 172 -0.76 15.57 9.28
N THR A 173 -0.17 15.29 8.12
CA THR A 173 1.05 14.48 8.01
C THR A 173 2.19 15.28 7.40
N ALA A 174 3.37 15.18 8.01
CA ALA A 174 4.63 15.61 7.44
C ALA A 174 5.55 14.39 7.28
N ALA A 175 6.10 14.21 6.09
CA ALA A 175 6.94 13.05 5.79
C ALA A 175 8.13 13.45 4.91
N TYR A 176 9.19 12.65 5.02
CA TYR A 176 10.42 12.82 4.27
C TYR A 176 10.90 11.46 3.73
N SER A 177 11.41 11.49 2.51
CA SER A 177 12.14 10.39 1.88
C SER A 177 13.43 10.92 1.25
N PRO A 178 14.57 10.27 1.43
CA PRO A 178 15.83 10.71 0.81
C PRO A 178 15.88 10.45 -0.70
N GLN A 179 14.90 9.73 -1.24
CA GLN A 179 14.76 9.49 -2.69
C GLN A 179 14.00 10.60 -3.41
N PHE A 180 13.60 11.65 -2.67
CA PHE A 180 12.92 12.83 -3.20
C PHE A 180 13.47 14.12 -2.61
#